data_0b8a6e1a6e59aa803bbb2c28e55c2c82
#
_entry.id   0b8a6e1a6e59aa803bbb2c28e55c2c82
#
_cell.length_a   1.000
_cell.length_b   1.000
_cell.length_c   1.000
_cell.angle_alpha   90.00
_cell.angle_beta   90.00
_cell.angle_gamma   90.00
#
_symmetry.space_group_name_H-M   'P 1'
#
loop_
_entity.id
_entity.type
_entity.pdbx_description
1 polymer ?
#
loop_
_entity_poly.entity_id
_entity_poly.type
_entity_poly.pdbx_seq_one_letter_code
_entity_poly.pdbx_strand_id
1 'polypeptide(L)'
;MAQNQLTQLDKNLKDCFQYDLNWELLPNKLREICRLFGKGLKQRDTSVFIGFLVLVAFSMGHACVNVQRSFWSEPVILWIATVITTGRCKSAFHEFLTDILELVADRVELQSVKSRNMILPHCTWDKFGELLADSGARSLGLFDELMSFFSTMNMYSSHKLQISDTREYQDFLQLFTGKAKTRATVTGNANFKMDRTSFSFLGFTQPYTALPVIQDTSNNAKGFTSRILWYFPQPVFAKFEDTLLTSDEKHVVDAFKEQFVDFLADLYVNGESTFEIEEQSTSKMKTVTVKRNVYTLSKEAIAEFKTIHDEWELDVCERNPYDALIGGLYSRGKSHVLRLSVPVQLLLSAFSNFTQIESDTSQPGSQVDPHAVADESQHSHEHEDTDEHDGDDDTTDDENEEGSQLSSQPSLQISPRAIAIAHSLVKTSLSQICTLNDKTHLLQQPQQEDSNDLPENILNSPPDGMNKVFCAILSSPGEIVSFSILLHKGLFRRHTVNTYTGKKLMVRAADEMSLLHLGQVVTFTIPGNNSKVYFFCKQHPPSDTAEKLTFAKNLANIGMSLPKYIEAFETQDVER
;
A
#
# COMPACT_ATOMS: atom_id res chain seq x y z
N MET A 1 -3.99 -22.35 26.44
CA MET A 1 -3.99 -21.97 25.01
C MET A 1 -4.06 -20.46 24.80
N ALA A 2 -5.06 -19.75 25.30
CA ALA A 2 -5.17 -18.28 25.11
C ALA A 2 -3.96 -17.47 25.59
N GLN A 3 -3.38 -17.83 26.72
CA GLN A 3 -2.21 -17.12 27.30
C GLN A 3 -0.94 -17.27 26.44
N ASN A 4 -0.73 -18.46 25.84
CA ASN A 4 0.40 -18.68 24.92
C ASN A 4 0.22 -17.96 23.59
N GLN A 5 -1.02 -17.81 23.10
CA GLN A 5 -1.31 -17.05 21.87
C GLN A 5 -1.10 -15.54 22.10
N LEU A 6 -1.50 -15.01 23.25
CA LEU A 6 -1.23 -13.61 23.61
C LEU A 6 0.28 -13.33 23.69
N THR A 7 1.05 -14.25 24.32
CA THR A 7 2.50 -14.11 24.43
C THR A 7 3.18 -14.14 23.05
N GLN A 8 2.72 -14.99 22.13
CA GLN A 8 3.26 -15.05 20.77
C GLN A 8 2.91 -13.78 19.98
N LEU A 9 1.67 -13.29 20.12
CA LEU A 9 1.25 -12.05 19.48
C LEU A 9 2.06 -10.84 19.95
N ASP A 10 2.28 -10.73 21.27
CA ASP A 10 3.10 -9.66 21.84
C ASP A 10 4.55 -9.73 21.35
N LYS A 11 5.08 -10.94 21.16
CA LYS A 11 6.39 -11.14 20.54
C LYS A 11 6.40 -10.66 19.10
N ASN A 12 5.47 -11.13 18.26
CA ASN A 12 5.39 -10.75 16.85
C ASN A 12 5.21 -9.24 16.68
N LEU A 13 4.42 -8.59 17.54
CA LEU A 13 4.30 -7.12 17.55
C LEU A 13 5.62 -6.43 17.88
N LYS A 14 6.39 -6.94 18.83
CA LYS A 14 7.73 -6.41 19.14
C LYS A 14 8.70 -6.63 17.99
N ASP A 15 8.64 -7.79 17.35
CA ASP A 15 9.47 -8.13 16.20
C ASP A 15 9.14 -7.24 14.98
N CYS A 16 7.89 -6.74 14.85
CA CYS A 16 7.52 -5.76 13.82
C CYS A 16 8.26 -4.43 13.97
N PHE A 17 8.60 -4.02 15.19
CA PHE A 17 9.21 -2.71 15.44
C PHE A 17 10.65 -2.57 14.94
N GLN A 18 11.29 -3.66 14.53
CA GLN A 18 12.59 -3.62 13.86
C GLN A 18 12.52 -3.07 12.43
N TYR A 19 11.31 -3.10 11.82
CA TYR A 19 11.11 -2.59 10.47
C TYR A 19 10.57 -1.18 10.54
N ASP A 20 11.31 -0.24 9.98
CA ASP A 20 10.93 1.16 9.87
C ASP A 20 11.50 1.75 8.57
N LEU A 21 11.08 2.97 8.23
CA LEU A 21 11.58 3.70 7.07
C LEU A 21 13.11 3.85 7.13
N ASN A 22 13.78 3.63 6.01
CA ASN A 22 15.18 4.01 5.90
C ASN A 22 15.33 5.55 5.83
N TRP A 23 15.56 6.16 6.97
CA TRP A 23 15.66 7.61 7.13
C TRP A 23 16.85 8.25 6.40
N GLU A 24 17.88 7.48 6.05
CA GLU A 24 19.04 7.99 5.30
C GLU A 24 18.67 8.40 3.87
N LEU A 25 17.59 7.87 3.34
CA LEU A 25 17.05 8.28 2.04
C LEU A 25 16.45 9.68 2.03
N LEU A 26 16.06 10.24 3.19
CA LEU A 26 15.43 11.55 3.28
C LEU A 26 16.46 12.68 3.49
N PRO A 27 16.16 13.92 3.03
CA PRO A 27 16.97 15.08 3.37
C PRO A 27 17.02 15.32 4.89
N ASN A 28 18.17 15.75 5.41
CA ASN A 28 18.38 15.96 6.86
C ASN A 28 17.32 16.88 7.48
N LYS A 29 17.01 18.00 6.81
CA LYS A 29 15.99 18.95 7.30
C LYS A 29 14.60 18.32 7.37
N LEU A 30 14.20 17.51 6.39
CA LEU A 30 12.90 16.82 6.44
C LEU A 30 12.87 15.79 7.56
N ARG A 31 13.96 15.08 7.79
CA ARG A 31 14.11 14.17 8.94
C ARG A 31 13.92 14.93 10.26
N GLU A 32 14.59 16.08 10.39
CA GLU A 32 14.50 16.91 11.59
C GLU A 32 13.08 17.43 11.82
N ILE A 33 12.40 17.88 10.79
CA ILE A 33 10.99 18.31 10.88
C ILE A 33 10.10 17.16 11.37
N CYS A 34 10.19 15.97 10.76
CA CYS A 34 9.41 14.81 11.20
C CYS A 34 9.72 14.45 12.66
N ARG A 35 10.99 14.55 13.09
CA ARG A 35 11.42 14.32 14.46
C ARG A 35 10.80 15.34 15.43
N LEU A 36 10.80 16.62 15.07
CA LEU A 36 10.23 17.67 15.93
C LEU A 36 8.71 17.52 16.11
N PHE A 37 7.98 17.27 15.01
CA PHE A 37 6.55 16.95 15.11
C PHE A 37 6.31 15.66 15.89
N GLY A 38 7.11 14.62 15.65
CA GLY A 38 7.05 13.36 16.38
C GLY A 38 7.24 13.56 17.87
N LYS A 39 8.20 14.40 18.28
CA LYS A 39 8.47 14.80 19.68
C LYS A 39 7.23 15.44 20.31
N GLY A 40 6.69 16.51 19.67
CA GLY A 40 5.54 17.25 20.21
C GLY A 40 4.24 16.46 20.24
N LEU A 41 4.01 15.59 19.26
CA LEU A 41 2.81 14.76 19.12
C LEU A 41 2.91 13.38 19.79
N LYS A 42 4.06 13.03 20.35
CA LYS A 42 4.36 11.69 20.86
C LYS A 42 4.12 10.57 19.85
N GLN A 43 4.50 10.85 18.61
CA GLN A 43 4.40 9.92 17.48
C GLN A 43 5.79 9.53 16.97
N ARG A 44 5.87 8.41 16.25
CA ARG A 44 7.06 8.08 15.47
C ARG A 44 7.19 9.01 14.27
N ASP A 45 8.41 9.37 13.94
CA ASP A 45 8.74 10.24 12.82
C ASP A 45 8.12 9.72 11.50
N THR A 46 8.16 8.40 11.28
CA THR A 46 7.53 7.74 10.13
C THR A 46 6.01 7.92 10.10
N SER A 47 5.32 7.91 11.27
CA SER A 47 3.89 8.20 11.32
C SER A 47 3.60 9.62 10.83
N VAL A 48 4.42 10.60 11.26
CA VAL A 48 4.31 12.01 10.82
C VAL A 48 4.53 12.12 9.32
N PHE A 49 5.60 11.51 8.80
CA PHE A 49 5.91 11.51 7.38
C PHE A 49 4.76 10.89 6.54
N ILE A 50 4.21 9.77 6.98
CA ILE A 50 3.02 9.15 6.36
C ILE A 50 1.84 10.12 6.34
N GLY A 51 1.58 10.83 7.46
CA GLY A 51 0.54 11.86 7.53
C GLY A 51 0.72 12.93 6.46
N PHE A 52 1.91 13.48 6.32
CA PHE A 52 2.23 14.47 5.28
C PHE A 52 2.01 13.91 3.87
N LEU A 53 2.45 12.68 3.60
CA LEU A 53 2.26 12.06 2.27
C LEU A 53 0.78 11.87 1.91
N VAL A 54 -0.06 11.54 2.87
CA VAL A 54 -1.51 11.39 2.63
C VAL A 54 -2.15 12.74 2.32
N LEU A 55 -1.77 13.81 3.05
CA LEU A 55 -2.26 15.17 2.78
C LEU A 55 -1.83 15.65 1.39
N VAL A 56 -0.56 15.42 1.00
CA VAL A 56 -0.07 15.75 -0.34
C VAL A 56 -0.84 14.97 -1.41
N ALA A 57 -0.99 13.64 -1.26
CA ALA A 57 -1.71 12.81 -2.22
C ALA A 57 -3.18 13.26 -2.41
N PHE A 58 -3.85 13.66 -1.34
CA PHE A 58 -5.20 14.21 -1.41
C PHE A 58 -5.24 15.56 -2.14
N SER A 59 -4.33 16.49 -1.80
CA SER A 59 -4.30 17.84 -2.37
C SER A 59 -4.00 17.86 -3.86
N MET A 60 -3.32 16.84 -4.40
CA MET A 60 -3.04 16.70 -5.84
C MET A 60 -4.29 16.49 -6.73
N GLY A 61 -5.46 16.24 -6.16
CA GLY A 61 -6.66 15.95 -6.92
C GLY A 61 -6.62 14.60 -7.65
N HIS A 62 -6.98 14.60 -8.93
CA HIS A 62 -6.97 13.37 -9.75
C HIS A 62 -5.64 13.22 -10.46
N ALA A 63 -4.65 12.70 -9.77
CA ALA A 63 -3.35 12.41 -10.31
C ALA A 63 -3.16 10.90 -10.58
N CYS A 64 -2.30 10.58 -11.54
CA CYS A 64 -1.85 9.21 -11.78
C CYS A 64 -0.38 9.19 -12.21
N VAL A 65 0.26 8.05 -12.01
CA VAL A 65 1.61 7.78 -12.50
C VAL A 65 1.56 6.72 -13.59
N ASN A 66 2.21 7.00 -14.71
CA ASN A 66 2.31 6.09 -15.83
C ASN A 66 3.72 5.50 -15.92
N VAL A 67 3.80 4.18 -16.07
CA VAL A 67 5.05 3.51 -16.41
C VAL A 67 5.21 3.59 -17.92
N GLN A 68 6.21 4.36 -18.39
CA GLN A 68 6.45 4.58 -19.81
C GLN A 68 6.64 3.27 -20.57
N ARG A 69 6.16 3.23 -21.80
CA ARG A 69 6.19 2.05 -22.69
C ARG A 69 5.40 0.84 -22.18
N SER A 70 4.46 1.07 -21.25
CA SER A 70 3.50 0.06 -20.80
C SER A 70 2.11 0.67 -20.70
N PHE A 71 1.09 -0.19 -20.58
CA PHE A 71 -0.28 0.23 -20.26
C PHE A 71 -0.52 0.38 -18.76
N TRP A 72 0.54 0.30 -17.95
CA TRP A 72 0.43 0.37 -16.51
C TRP A 72 0.33 1.82 -16.05
N SER A 73 -0.81 2.15 -15.46
CA SER A 73 -1.11 3.45 -14.88
C SER A 73 -1.74 3.25 -13.50
N GLU A 74 -1.16 3.89 -12.47
CA GLU A 74 -1.67 3.84 -11.12
C GLU A 74 -2.21 5.20 -10.68
N PRO A 75 -3.45 5.27 -10.14
CA PRO A 75 -3.95 6.51 -9.55
C PRO A 75 -3.22 6.80 -8.23
N VAL A 76 -2.98 8.08 -7.92
CA VAL A 76 -2.38 8.49 -6.64
C VAL A 76 -3.44 8.46 -5.55
N ILE A 77 -3.80 7.25 -5.14
CA ILE A 77 -4.78 6.97 -4.07
C ILE A 77 -4.05 6.17 -2.99
N LEU A 78 -4.00 6.71 -1.78
CA LEU A 78 -3.33 6.10 -0.65
C LEU A 78 -4.34 5.63 0.39
N TRP A 79 -4.30 4.35 0.72
CA TRP A 79 -5.04 3.75 1.81
C TRP A 79 -4.05 3.29 2.87
N ILE A 80 -4.01 4.00 3.99
CA ILE A 80 -3.03 3.74 5.04
C ILE A 80 -3.73 3.56 6.38
N ALA A 81 -3.34 2.52 7.10
CA ALA A 81 -3.79 2.23 8.45
C ALA A 81 -2.59 2.23 9.41
N THR A 82 -2.57 3.17 10.34
CA THR A 82 -1.57 3.22 11.41
C THR A 82 -2.10 2.51 12.64
N VAL A 83 -1.44 1.42 13.02
CA VAL A 83 -1.88 0.54 14.11
C VAL A 83 -1.15 0.92 15.40
N ILE A 84 -1.80 1.73 16.23
CA ILE A 84 -1.22 2.31 17.45
C ILE A 84 -1.87 1.69 18.68
N THR A 85 -1.05 1.31 19.67
CA THR A 85 -1.55 0.78 20.94
C THR A 85 -2.38 1.83 21.72
N THR A 86 -3.32 1.37 22.53
CA THR A 86 -4.20 2.24 23.32
C THR A 86 -3.41 3.22 24.19
N GLY A 87 -3.89 4.47 24.29
CA GLY A 87 -3.29 5.50 25.14
C GLY A 87 -2.02 6.14 24.57
N ARG A 88 -1.76 6.04 23.26
CA ARG A 88 -0.58 6.58 22.59
C ARG A 88 -0.88 7.76 21.66
N CYS A 89 -1.61 8.74 22.15
CA CYS A 89 -1.83 10.05 21.52
C CYS A 89 -2.31 10.02 20.06
N LYS A 90 -3.03 8.94 19.62
CA LYS A 90 -3.54 8.84 18.25
C LYS A 90 -4.49 10.01 17.91
N SER A 91 -5.39 10.38 18.87
CA SER A 91 -6.37 11.45 18.66
C SER A 91 -5.71 12.81 18.50
N ALA A 92 -4.65 13.11 19.26
CA ALA A 92 -3.90 14.36 19.09
C ALA A 92 -3.23 14.45 17.70
N PHE A 93 -2.74 13.33 17.19
CA PHE A 93 -2.17 13.32 15.82
C PHE A 93 -3.26 13.44 14.75
N HIS A 94 -4.41 12.79 14.93
CA HIS A 94 -5.57 12.96 14.06
C HIS A 94 -6.04 14.42 14.03
N GLU A 95 -6.20 15.05 15.20
CA GLU A 95 -6.58 16.46 15.35
C GLU A 95 -5.58 17.38 14.64
N PHE A 96 -4.28 17.18 14.85
CA PHE A 96 -3.25 17.95 14.17
C PHE A 96 -3.36 17.90 12.63
N LEU A 97 -3.64 16.73 12.03
CA LEU A 97 -3.84 16.62 10.59
C LEU A 97 -5.13 17.30 10.12
N THR A 98 -6.17 17.26 10.95
CA THR A 98 -7.43 17.96 10.69
C THR A 98 -7.24 19.48 10.70
N ASP A 99 -6.52 20.00 11.70
CA ASP A 99 -6.18 21.42 11.79
C ASP A 99 -5.39 21.93 10.57
N ILE A 100 -4.45 21.12 10.07
CA ILE A 100 -3.75 21.46 8.82
C ILE A 100 -4.74 21.61 7.66
N LEU A 101 -5.71 20.70 7.51
CA LEU A 101 -6.68 20.77 6.41
C LEU A 101 -7.66 21.93 6.56
N GLU A 102 -8.02 22.30 7.78
CA GLU A 102 -8.84 23.50 8.03
C GLU A 102 -8.07 24.76 7.60
N LEU A 103 -6.80 24.88 7.96
CA LEU A 103 -5.94 25.98 7.47
C LEU A 103 -5.79 25.98 5.94
N VAL A 104 -5.66 24.81 5.33
CA VAL A 104 -5.64 24.70 3.86
C VAL A 104 -6.96 25.17 3.25
N ALA A 105 -8.11 24.81 3.86
CA ALA A 105 -9.40 25.26 3.39
C ALA A 105 -9.52 26.79 3.43
N ASP A 106 -9.09 27.42 4.53
CA ASP A 106 -9.05 28.88 4.67
C ASP A 106 -8.17 29.53 3.59
N ARG A 107 -6.98 28.97 3.32
CA ARG A 107 -6.08 29.48 2.28
C ARG A 107 -6.66 29.38 0.88
N VAL A 108 -7.35 28.26 0.59
CA VAL A 108 -8.00 28.02 -0.69
C VAL A 108 -9.14 28.99 -0.93
N GLU A 109 -9.95 29.28 0.10
CA GLU A 109 -11.05 30.24 0.02
C GLU A 109 -10.57 31.68 -0.24
N LEU A 110 -9.42 32.06 0.34
CA LEU A 110 -8.77 33.33 0.04
C LEU A 110 -8.37 33.47 -1.44
N GLN A 111 -8.12 32.37 -2.14
CA GLN A 111 -7.84 32.34 -3.57
C GLN A 111 -9.12 32.30 -4.43
N SER A 112 -10.30 32.53 -3.83
CA SER A 112 -11.62 32.48 -4.49
C SER A 112 -11.96 31.09 -5.08
N VAL A 113 -11.32 30.05 -4.60
CA VAL A 113 -11.62 28.66 -4.93
C VAL A 113 -12.51 28.08 -3.82
N LYS A 114 -13.60 27.42 -4.20
CA LYS A 114 -14.50 26.82 -3.23
C LYS A 114 -13.80 25.67 -2.50
N SER A 115 -13.60 25.81 -1.19
CA SER A 115 -13.24 24.67 -0.34
C SER A 115 -14.41 23.71 -0.28
N ARG A 116 -14.26 22.55 -0.92
CA ARG A 116 -15.27 21.49 -0.84
C ARG A 116 -15.03 20.70 0.44
N ASN A 117 -16.01 19.90 0.86
CA ASN A 117 -15.81 18.98 2.00
C ASN A 117 -14.56 18.12 1.80
N MET A 118 -13.42 18.60 2.30
CA MET A 118 -12.12 17.92 2.14
C MET A 118 -12.12 16.59 2.87
N ILE A 119 -12.62 16.57 4.11
CA ILE A 119 -12.70 15.38 4.95
C ILE A 119 -14.09 14.77 4.83
N LEU A 120 -14.14 13.48 4.53
CA LEU A 120 -15.40 12.75 4.46
C LEU A 120 -15.87 12.40 5.87
N PRO A 121 -17.09 12.85 6.28
CA PRO A 121 -17.63 12.52 7.60
C PRO A 121 -18.06 11.05 7.66
N HIS A 122 -18.26 10.54 8.87
CA HIS A 122 -18.93 9.26 9.10
C HIS A 122 -20.36 9.30 8.53
N CYS A 123 -20.67 8.45 7.57
CA CYS A 123 -21.95 8.44 6.88
C CYS A 123 -22.27 7.05 6.32
N THR A 124 -23.51 6.82 5.92
CA THR A 124 -23.91 5.60 5.21
C THR A 124 -23.26 5.54 3.83
N TRP A 125 -23.15 4.32 3.27
CA TRP A 125 -22.55 4.14 1.94
C TRP A 125 -23.22 4.98 0.84
N ASP A 126 -24.51 5.14 0.93
CA ASP A 126 -25.29 5.96 0.00
C ASP A 126 -24.88 7.43 0.06
N LYS A 127 -24.83 7.97 1.28
CA LYS A 127 -24.40 9.36 1.50
C LYS A 127 -22.93 9.57 1.16
N PHE A 128 -22.10 8.56 1.37
CA PHE A 128 -20.70 8.57 0.96
C PHE A 128 -20.56 8.86 -0.55
N GLY A 129 -21.29 8.12 -1.39
CA GLY A 129 -21.22 8.32 -2.84
C GLY A 129 -21.68 9.70 -3.28
N GLU A 130 -22.72 10.25 -2.64
CA GLU A 130 -23.23 11.61 -2.90
C GLU A 130 -22.19 12.68 -2.51
N LEU A 131 -21.64 12.59 -1.29
CA LEU A 131 -20.63 13.53 -0.81
C LEU A 131 -19.36 13.48 -1.66
N LEU A 132 -18.95 12.28 -2.09
CA LEU A 132 -17.82 12.12 -2.98
C LEU A 132 -18.06 12.80 -4.33
N ALA A 133 -19.27 12.67 -4.90
CA ALA A 133 -19.62 13.37 -6.15
C ALA A 133 -19.65 14.88 -5.96
N ASP A 134 -20.18 15.39 -4.82
CA ASP A 134 -20.19 16.81 -4.48
C ASP A 134 -18.80 17.41 -4.34
N SER A 135 -17.83 16.58 -3.96
CA SER A 135 -16.42 16.97 -3.80
C SER A 135 -15.58 16.76 -5.08
N GLY A 136 -16.22 16.66 -6.26
CA GLY A 136 -15.48 16.45 -7.51
C GLY A 136 -14.90 15.06 -7.65
N ALA A 137 -15.55 14.05 -7.08
CA ALA A 137 -15.11 12.66 -7.02
C ALA A 137 -13.76 12.46 -6.30
N ARG A 138 -13.32 13.42 -5.47
CA ARG A 138 -12.14 13.33 -4.60
C ARG A 138 -12.49 13.63 -3.16
N SER A 139 -11.96 12.88 -2.21
CA SER A 139 -12.13 13.11 -0.77
C SER A 139 -11.02 12.43 0.02
N LEU A 140 -10.82 12.92 1.24
CA LEU A 140 -9.93 12.31 2.22
C LEU A 140 -10.76 11.74 3.39
N GLY A 141 -10.48 10.50 3.77
CA GLY A 141 -10.92 9.92 5.04
C GLY A 141 -9.83 10.10 6.09
N LEU A 142 -10.10 10.85 7.15
CA LEU A 142 -9.29 10.85 8.36
C LEU A 142 -10.11 10.18 9.47
N PHE A 143 -9.63 9.04 9.98
CA PHE A 143 -10.40 8.21 10.92
C PHE A 143 -9.61 7.97 12.21
N ASP A 144 -10.05 8.55 13.32
CA ASP A 144 -9.46 8.24 14.63
C ASP A 144 -9.68 6.77 15.03
N GLU A 145 -10.78 6.15 14.55
CA GLU A 145 -11.06 4.73 14.70
C GLU A 145 -11.49 4.12 13.35
N LEU A 146 -10.53 3.59 12.61
CA LEU A 146 -10.73 3.05 11.26
C LEU A 146 -11.76 1.91 11.22
N MET A 147 -11.77 1.05 12.23
CA MET A 147 -12.69 -0.09 12.27
C MET A 147 -14.16 0.35 12.41
N SER A 148 -14.40 1.48 13.08
CA SER A 148 -15.73 2.08 13.16
C SER A 148 -16.22 2.50 11.78
N PHE A 149 -15.37 3.12 10.97
CA PHE A 149 -15.68 3.46 9.58
C PHE A 149 -16.07 2.23 8.76
N PHE A 150 -15.30 1.15 8.83
CA PHE A 150 -15.64 -0.10 8.13
C PHE A 150 -16.96 -0.71 8.62
N SER A 151 -17.24 -0.61 9.91
CA SER A 151 -18.48 -1.13 10.49
C SER A 151 -19.71 -0.33 10.03
N THR A 152 -19.62 1.00 9.94
CA THR A 152 -20.74 1.86 9.48
C THR A 152 -21.07 1.65 8.01
N MET A 153 -20.13 1.10 7.23
CA MET A 153 -20.33 0.75 5.83
C MET A 153 -20.82 -0.68 5.62
N ASN A 154 -21.30 -1.36 6.66
CA ASN A 154 -21.73 -2.77 6.61
C ASN A 154 -20.64 -3.73 6.09
N MET A 155 -19.39 -3.33 6.16
CA MET A 155 -18.27 -4.17 5.73
C MET A 155 -17.91 -5.26 6.74
N TYR A 156 -18.42 -5.14 7.98
CA TYR A 156 -18.29 -6.13 9.05
C TYR A 156 -19.67 -6.56 9.57
N SER A 157 -19.87 -7.85 9.78
CA SER A 157 -21.00 -8.29 10.58
C SER A 157 -20.64 -8.20 12.06
N SER A 158 -21.55 -7.69 12.88
CA SER A 158 -21.35 -7.45 14.33
C SER A 158 -20.99 -8.72 15.15
N HIS A 159 -21.14 -9.91 14.59
CA HIS A 159 -20.87 -11.18 15.27
C HIS A 159 -19.67 -11.96 14.77
N LYS A 160 -19.10 -11.55 13.64
CA LYS A 160 -17.87 -12.14 13.08
C LYS A 160 -17.08 -10.99 12.48
N LEU A 161 -15.83 -10.85 12.88
CA LEU A 161 -14.86 -9.92 12.26
C LEU A 161 -14.54 -10.31 10.79
N GLN A 162 -15.54 -10.81 10.08
CA GLN A 162 -15.47 -11.19 8.68
C GLN A 162 -16.13 -10.11 7.84
N ILE A 163 -15.43 -9.64 6.84
CA ILE A 163 -15.96 -8.73 5.84
C ILE A 163 -17.06 -9.47 5.07
N SER A 164 -18.24 -8.85 5.04
CA SER A 164 -19.38 -9.40 4.29
C SER A 164 -19.15 -9.29 2.79
N ASP A 165 -19.69 -10.24 2.01
CA ASP A 165 -19.69 -10.19 0.54
C ASP A 165 -20.77 -9.24 0.01
N THR A 166 -20.94 -8.08 0.64
CA THR A 166 -21.91 -7.09 0.23
C THR A 166 -21.46 -6.35 -1.04
N ARG A 167 -22.40 -5.77 -1.73
CA ARG A 167 -22.14 -4.91 -2.88
C ARG A 167 -21.30 -3.70 -2.46
N GLU A 168 -21.58 -3.15 -1.27
CA GLU A 168 -20.84 -2.02 -0.69
C GLU A 168 -19.35 -2.33 -0.55
N TYR A 169 -19.03 -3.54 -0.12
CA TYR A 169 -17.65 -3.99 -0.01
C TYR A 169 -16.93 -4.04 -1.37
N GLN A 170 -17.60 -4.59 -2.40
CA GLN A 170 -17.02 -4.65 -3.75
C GLN A 170 -16.85 -3.23 -4.33
N ASP A 171 -17.84 -2.37 -4.14
CA ASP A 171 -17.78 -0.97 -4.55
C ASP A 171 -16.66 -0.21 -3.82
N PHE A 172 -16.46 -0.48 -2.53
CA PHE A 172 -15.34 0.10 -1.77
C PHE A 172 -13.99 -0.30 -2.36
N LEU A 173 -13.79 -1.59 -2.65
CA LEU A 173 -12.53 -2.05 -3.26
C LEU A 173 -12.25 -1.41 -4.63
N GLN A 174 -13.29 -1.00 -5.37
CA GLN A 174 -13.13 -0.32 -6.64
C GLN A 174 -12.59 1.11 -6.48
N LEU A 175 -12.90 1.79 -5.37
CA LEU A 175 -12.37 3.13 -5.07
C LEU A 175 -10.84 3.15 -5.05
N PHE A 176 -10.19 2.07 -4.59
CA PHE A 176 -8.74 1.95 -4.61
C PHE A 176 -8.15 2.03 -6.02
N THR A 177 -8.88 1.56 -7.02
CA THR A 177 -8.43 1.60 -8.41
C THR A 177 -8.84 2.87 -9.15
N GLY A 178 -9.53 3.79 -8.47
CA GLY A 178 -10.00 5.04 -9.06
C GLY A 178 -10.93 4.85 -10.27
N LYS A 179 -11.71 3.76 -10.29
CA LYS A 179 -12.63 3.45 -11.40
C LYS A 179 -13.88 4.31 -11.34
N ALA A 180 -14.59 4.33 -12.47
CA ALA A 180 -15.89 4.97 -12.60
C ALA A 180 -16.89 4.42 -11.59
N LYS A 181 -17.75 5.31 -11.07
CA LYS A 181 -18.84 4.92 -10.19
C LYS A 181 -20.12 5.61 -10.61
N THR A 182 -21.18 4.83 -10.82
CA THR A 182 -22.49 5.34 -11.20
C THR A 182 -23.54 4.81 -10.23
N ARG A 183 -24.42 5.68 -9.81
CA ARG A 183 -25.61 5.34 -9.06
C ARG A 183 -26.81 6.06 -9.62
N ALA A 184 -27.88 5.32 -9.88
CA ALA A 184 -29.19 5.84 -10.24
C ALA A 184 -30.23 5.16 -9.35
N THR A 185 -31.09 5.96 -8.71
CA THR A 185 -32.20 5.49 -7.88
C THR A 185 -33.53 5.87 -8.51
N VAL A 186 -34.55 5.05 -8.30
CA VAL A 186 -35.93 5.32 -8.82
C VAL A 186 -36.50 6.60 -8.23
N THR A 187 -36.16 6.93 -6.99
CA THR A 187 -36.61 8.15 -6.30
C THR A 187 -35.90 9.42 -6.76
N GLY A 188 -34.87 9.30 -7.59
CA GLY A 188 -34.07 10.43 -8.08
C GLY A 188 -33.19 11.11 -7.03
N ASN A 189 -33.21 10.65 -5.78
CA ASN A 189 -32.35 11.16 -4.73
C ASN A 189 -30.98 10.47 -4.80
N ALA A 190 -29.90 11.23 -4.67
CA ALA A 190 -28.51 10.75 -4.71
C ALA A 190 -28.10 10.06 -6.03
N ASN A 191 -28.55 10.61 -7.18
CA ASN A 191 -28.09 10.15 -8.49
C ASN A 191 -26.76 10.81 -8.85
N PHE A 192 -25.75 9.98 -9.19
CA PHE A 192 -24.46 10.49 -9.61
C PHE A 192 -23.78 9.56 -10.63
N LYS A 193 -22.94 10.16 -11.46
CA LYS A 193 -22.02 9.47 -12.37
C LYS A 193 -20.64 10.11 -12.24
N MET A 194 -19.67 9.36 -11.81
CA MET A 194 -18.26 9.75 -11.73
C MET A 194 -17.48 8.86 -12.69
N ASP A 195 -16.79 9.42 -13.65
CA ASP A 195 -15.97 8.65 -14.59
C ASP A 195 -14.68 8.12 -13.96
N ARG A 196 -14.22 8.80 -12.91
CA ARG A 196 -13.10 8.40 -12.05
C ARG A 196 -13.37 8.82 -10.62
N THR A 197 -12.67 8.16 -9.69
CA THR A 197 -12.71 8.52 -8.27
C THR A 197 -11.30 8.66 -7.70
N SER A 198 -11.13 9.51 -6.68
CA SER A 198 -9.91 9.67 -5.90
C SER A 198 -10.28 9.75 -4.41
N PHE A 199 -10.25 8.61 -3.76
CA PHE A 199 -10.50 8.51 -2.32
C PHE A 199 -9.29 7.95 -1.62
N SER A 200 -8.58 8.81 -0.90
CA SER A 200 -7.47 8.43 -0.02
C SER A 200 -7.95 8.39 1.42
N PHE A 201 -7.33 7.58 2.27
CA PHE A 201 -7.57 7.67 3.71
C PHE A 201 -6.31 7.39 4.53
N LEU A 202 -6.28 8.01 5.71
CA LEU A 202 -5.44 7.66 6.84
C LEU A 202 -6.34 7.32 8.02
N GLY A 203 -6.25 6.10 8.51
CA GLY A 203 -7.03 5.64 9.64
C GLY A 203 -6.16 5.10 10.75
N PHE A 204 -6.56 5.37 11.99
CA PHE A 204 -5.91 4.85 13.18
C PHE A 204 -6.73 3.68 13.72
N THR A 205 -6.05 2.66 14.22
CA THR A 205 -6.69 1.50 14.84
C THR A 205 -5.76 0.89 15.89
N GLN A 206 -6.22 -0.15 16.56
CA GLN A 206 -5.45 -0.85 17.59
C GLN A 206 -5.02 -2.23 17.10
N PRO A 207 -3.92 -2.81 17.63
CA PRO A 207 -3.46 -4.14 17.23
C PRO A 207 -4.54 -5.22 17.32
N TYR A 208 -5.29 -5.25 18.41
CA TYR A 208 -6.33 -6.28 18.63
C TYR A 208 -7.52 -6.20 17.67
N THR A 209 -7.76 -5.03 17.07
CA THR A 209 -8.81 -4.83 16.06
C THR A 209 -8.29 -4.99 14.63
N ALA A 210 -7.02 -4.65 14.37
CA ALA A 210 -6.38 -4.77 13.07
C ALA A 210 -6.01 -6.22 12.71
N LEU A 211 -5.44 -6.96 13.67
CA LEU A 211 -4.89 -8.30 13.42
C LEU A 211 -5.91 -9.31 12.91
N PRO A 212 -7.14 -9.40 13.49
CA PRO A 212 -8.16 -10.30 12.93
C PRO A 212 -8.49 -10.00 11.46
N VAL A 213 -8.40 -8.74 11.05
CA VAL A 213 -8.64 -8.30 9.65
C VAL A 213 -7.50 -8.74 8.74
N ILE A 214 -6.26 -8.51 9.18
CA ILE A 214 -5.04 -8.83 8.42
C ILE A 214 -4.87 -10.34 8.27
N GLN A 215 -5.20 -11.11 9.30
CA GLN A 215 -5.03 -12.56 9.34
C GLN A 215 -6.21 -13.33 8.72
N ASP A 216 -7.31 -12.64 8.39
CA ASP A 216 -8.47 -13.30 7.80
C ASP A 216 -8.18 -13.74 6.35
N THR A 217 -8.29 -15.05 6.12
CA THR A 217 -7.98 -15.66 4.81
C THR A 217 -8.93 -15.20 3.71
N SER A 218 -10.19 -14.87 4.03
CA SER A 218 -11.16 -14.34 3.05
C SER A 218 -10.78 -12.93 2.61
N ASN A 219 -10.35 -12.07 3.56
CA ASN A 219 -9.85 -10.74 3.24
C ASN A 219 -8.61 -10.79 2.35
N ASN A 220 -7.71 -11.71 2.64
CA ASN A 220 -6.50 -11.92 1.86
C ASN A 220 -6.83 -12.42 0.45
N ALA A 221 -7.71 -13.39 0.31
CA ALA A 221 -8.16 -13.92 -0.98
C ALA A 221 -8.88 -12.88 -1.84
N LYS A 222 -9.60 -11.92 -1.23
CA LYS A 222 -10.28 -10.81 -1.92
C LYS A 222 -9.36 -9.61 -2.16
N GLY A 223 -8.13 -9.65 -1.61
CA GLY A 223 -7.14 -8.61 -1.74
C GLY A 223 -7.49 -7.32 -0.96
N PHE A 224 -8.28 -7.40 0.10
CA PHE A 224 -8.58 -6.26 0.97
C PHE A 224 -7.33 -5.83 1.74
N THR A 225 -6.72 -6.78 2.46
CA THR A 225 -5.52 -6.52 3.27
C THR A 225 -4.41 -5.88 2.46
N SER A 226 -4.20 -6.34 1.23
CA SER A 226 -3.12 -5.85 0.35
C SER A 226 -3.37 -4.47 -0.27
N ARG A 227 -4.60 -3.92 -0.20
CA ARG A 227 -4.89 -2.56 -0.66
C ARG A 227 -4.58 -1.49 0.38
N ILE A 228 -4.39 -1.89 1.63
CA ILE A 228 -4.09 -1.01 2.75
C ILE A 228 -2.63 -1.19 3.13
N LEU A 229 -1.89 -0.10 3.21
CA LEU A 229 -0.56 -0.07 3.81
C LEU A 229 -0.74 -0.03 5.33
N TRP A 230 -0.49 -1.14 5.98
CA TRP A 230 -0.55 -1.28 7.43
C TRP A 230 0.80 -0.90 8.01
N TYR A 231 0.82 0.06 8.90
CA TYR A 231 2.02 0.49 9.60
C TYR A 231 1.86 0.32 11.10
N PHE A 232 2.78 -0.41 11.71
CA PHE A 232 2.83 -0.70 13.14
C PHE A 232 4.01 0.06 13.76
N PRO A 233 3.83 1.32 14.18
CA PRO A 233 4.88 2.09 14.80
C PRO A 233 5.26 1.53 16.17
N GLN A 234 6.56 1.56 16.50
CA GLN A 234 6.99 1.32 17.85
C GLN A 234 6.35 2.38 18.79
N PRO A 235 5.71 1.98 19.90
CA PRO A 235 5.13 2.93 20.85
C PRO A 235 6.16 3.91 21.40
N VAL A 236 5.81 5.19 21.44
CA VAL A 236 6.67 6.24 21.99
C VAL A 236 6.37 6.39 23.49
N PHE A 237 7.39 6.25 24.31
CA PHE A 237 7.36 6.50 25.75
C PHE A 237 8.32 7.65 26.04
N ALA A 238 7.80 8.79 26.45
CA ALA A 238 8.58 9.98 26.75
C ALA A 238 8.12 10.61 28.06
N LYS A 239 9.04 11.16 28.82
CA LYS A 239 8.72 12.03 29.97
C LYS A 239 8.07 13.31 29.43
N PHE A 240 7.35 14.01 30.30
CA PHE A 240 6.66 15.23 29.90
C PHE A 240 7.65 16.27 29.32
N GLU A 241 8.76 16.48 29.98
CA GLU A 241 9.79 17.43 29.57
C GLU A 241 10.38 17.09 28.20
N ASP A 242 10.53 15.79 27.88
CA ASP A 242 11.07 15.32 26.61
C ASP A 242 10.11 15.57 25.43
N THR A 243 8.85 15.90 25.70
CA THR A 243 7.84 16.23 24.69
C THR A 243 7.71 17.71 24.41
N LEU A 244 8.31 18.55 25.25
CA LEU A 244 8.26 19.98 25.10
C LEU A 244 9.26 20.42 24.01
N LEU A 245 8.80 21.24 23.09
CA LEU A 245 9.66 21.92 22.13
C LEU A 245 10.31 23.13 22.79
N THR A 246 11.59 23.36 22.53
CA THR A 246 12.24 24.64 22.84
C THR A 246 11.63 25.77 22.01
N SER A 247 11.91 27.02 22.36
CA SER A 247 11.42 28.18 21.57
C SER A 247 11.88 28.11 20.10
N ASP A 248 13.13 27.72 19.88
CA ASP A 248 13.71 27.61 18.54
C ASP A 248 13.09 26.43 17.75
N GLU A 249 12.96 25.26 18.40
CA GLU A 249 12.28 24.11 17.79
C GLU A 249 10.83 24.44 17.42
N LYS A 250 10.13 25.19 18.30
CA LYS A 250 8.76 25.62 18.03
C LYS A 250 8.69 26.57 16.84
N HIS A 251 9.60 27.54 16.76
CA HIS A 251 9.67 28.45 15.62
C HIS A 251 9.86 27.68 14.31
N VAL A 252 10.77 26.70 14.28
CA VAL A 252 11.01 25.86 13.08
C VAL A 252 9.75 25.08 12.69
N VAL A 253 9.05 24.49 13.67
CA VAL A 253 7.80 23.73 13.45
C VAL A 253 6.69 24.63 12.92
N ASP A 254 6.50 25.82 13.52
CA ASP A 254 5.46 26.78 13.12
C ASP A 254 5.75 27.32 11.70
N ALA A 255 6.99 27.70 11.39
CA ALA A 255 7.39 28.15 10.07
C ALA A 255 7.19 27.06 8.99
N PHE A 256 7.56 25.83 9.28
CA PHE A 256 7.30 24.72 8.37
C PHE A 256 5.79 24.49 8.18
N LYS A 257 4.99 24.53 9.26
CA LYS A 257 3.54 24.32 9.20
C LYS A 257 2.90 25.32 8.22
N GLU A 258 3.25 26.62 8.31
CA GLU A 258 2.74 27.64 7.41
C GLU A 258 3.12 27.37 5.94
N GLN A 259 4.39 27.10 5.68
CA GLN A 259 4.86 26.80 4.31
C GLN A 259 4.22 25.52 3.76
N PHE A 260 4.01 24.53 4.59
CA PHE A 260 3.36 23.29 4.21
C PHE A 260 1.88 23.48 3.89
N VAL A 261 1.17 24.30 4.68
CA VAL A 261 -0.23 24.68 4.41
C VAL A 261 -0.35 25.42 3.08
N ASP A 262 0.52 26.41 2.81
CA ASP A 262 0.53 27.12 1.54
C ASP A 262 0.80 26.18 0.35
N PHE A 263 1.79 25.28 0.49
CA PHE A 263 2.08 24.27 -0.52
C PHE A 263 0.89 23.33 -0.78
N LEU A 264 0.19 22.86 0.26
CA LEU A 264 -0.99 22.02 0.11
C LEU A 264 -2.16 22.78 -0.52
N ALA A 265 -2.34 24.07 -0.19
CA ALA A 265 -3.36 24.93 -0.78
C ALA A 265 -3.12 25.10 -2.29
N ASP A 266 -1.89 25.37 -2.72
CA ASP A 266 -1.52 25.49 -4.13
C ASP A 266 -1.76 24.17 -4.88
N LEU A 267 -1.39 23.03 -4.29
CA LEU A 267 -1.69 21.71 -4.86
C LEU A 267 -3.20 21.48 -4.97
N TYR A 268 -3.97 21.89 -3.96
CA TYR A 268 -5.41 21.72 -3.95
C TYR A 268 -6.07 22.55 -5.05
N VAL A 269 -5.69 23.80 -5.21
CA VAL A 269 -6.19 24.71 -6.28
C VAL A 269 -5.86 24.14 -7.66
N ASN A 270 -4.63 23.70 -7.87
CA ASN A 270 -4.23 23.02 -9.10
C ASN A 270 -5.05 21.72 -9.33
N GLY A 271 -5.35 21.00 -8.25
CA GLY A 271 -6.20 19.81 -8.27
C GLY A 271 -7.65 20.08 -8.68
N GLU A 272 -8.22 21.27 -8.42
CA GLU A 272 -9.55 21.68 -8.87
C GLU A 272 -9.68 21.68 -10.40
N SER A 273 -8.60 21.97 -11.11
CA SER A 273 -8.58 21.93 -12.58
C SER A 273 -8.67 20.52 -13.18
N THR A 274 -8.63 19.48 -12.33
CA THR A 274 -8.63 18.08 -12.77
C THR A 274 -10.04 17.50 -12.94
N PHE A 275 -11.10 18.24 -12.64
CA PHE A 275 -12.46 17.75 -12.79
C PHE A 275 -13.48 18.88 -13.09
N GLU A 276 -14.62 18.47 -13.62
CA GLU A 276 -15.78 19.32 -13.86
C GLU A 276 -17.02 18.64 -13.29
N ILE A 277 -17.92 19.42 -12.69
CA ILE A 277 -19.19 18.93 -12.15
C ILE A 277 -20.34 19.58 -12.94
N GLU A 278 -21.14 18.74 -13.57
CA GLU A 278 -22.37 19.14 -14.26
C GLU A 278 -23.58 18.56 -13.51
N GLU A 279 -24.57 19.40 -13.25
CA GLU A 279 -25.87 18.99 -12.68
C GLU A 279 -26.97 19.10 -13.74
N GLN A 280 -27.54 17.97 -14.13
CA GLN A 280 -28.62 17.93 -15.09
C GLN A 280 -29.94 18.28 -14.40
N SER A 281 -30.57 19.39 -14.80
CA SER A 281 -31.80 19.91 -14.20
C SER A 281 -32.97 18.92 -14.28
N THR A 282 -33.05 18.11 -15.33
CA THR A 282 -34.17 17.19 -15.59
C THR A 282 -34.07 15.86 -14.82
N SER A 283 -32.87 15.33 -14.63
CA SER A 283 -32.66 14.02 -14.01
C SER A 283 -32.12 14.11 -12.57
N LYS A 284 -31.80 15.31 -12.08
CA LYS A 284 -31.07 15.54 -10.81
C LYS A 284 -29.79 14.68 -10.71
N MET A 285 -29.22 14.32 -11.86
CA MET A 285 -27.99 13.54 -11.91
C MET A 285 -26.79 14.48 -11.89
N LYS A 286 -25.88 14.26 -10.95
CA LYS A 286 -24.56 14.90 -10.93
C LYS A 286 -23.58 14.08 -11.76
N THR A 287 -22.99 14.69 -12.77
CA THR A 287 -21.94 14.07 -13.58
C THR A 287 -20.62 14.73 -13.23
N VAL A 288 -19.63 13.92 -12.84
CA VAL A 288 -18.26 14.37 -12.56
C VAL A 288 -17.36 13.79 -13.64
N THR A 289 -16.84 14.67 -14.49
CA THR A 289 -15.86 14.34 -15.52
C THR A 289 -14.46 14.67 -15.02
N VAL A 290 -13.51 13.75 -15.20
CA VAL A 290 -12.18 13.86 -14.63
C VAL A 290 -11.11 13.85 -15.71
N LYS A 291 -10.22 14.87 -15.70
CA LYS A 291 -8.98 14.93 -16.47
C LYS A 291 -7.80 14.73 -15.54
N ARG A 292 -7.11 13.58 -15.63
CA ARG A 292 -6.01 13.27 -14.72
C ARG A 292 -4.73 14.04 -15.05
N ASN A 293 -4.06 14.52 -14.01
CA ASN A 293 -2.66 14.94 -14.09
C ASN A 293 -1.77 13.70 -14.13
N VAL A 294 -0.97 13.56 -15.20
CA VAL A 294 -0.14 12.37 -15.43
C VAL A 294 1.30 12.66 -15.08
N TYR A 295 1.83 11.91 -14.14
CA TYR A 295 3.24 11.91 -13.74
C TYR A 295 3.96 10.74 -14.43
N THR A 296 5.24 10.92 -14.74
CA THR A 296 6.06 9.89 -15.37
C THR A 296 7.34 9.66 -14.57
N LEU A 297 7.89 8.47 -14.70
CA LEU A 297 9.17 8.13 -14.08
C LEU A 297 10.33 8.67 -14.92
N SER A 298 11.40 9.16 -14.30
CA SER A 298 12.64 9.41 -15.00
C SER A 298 13.22 8.07 -15.50
N LYS A 299 14.18 8.14 -16.40
CA LYS A 299 14.84 6.94 -16.94
C LYS A 299 15.53 6.13 -15.84
N GLU A 300 16.15 6.80 -14.89
CA GLU A 300 16.80 6.21 -13.72
C GLU A 300 15.76 5.64 -12.74
N ALA A 301 14.63 6.33 -12.53
CA ALA A 301 13.54 5.85 -11.70
C ALA A 301 12.88 4.58 -12.26
N ILE A 302 12.79 4.46 -13.59
CA ILE A 302 12.33 3.22 -14.24
C ILE A 302 13.30 2.06 -13.95
N ALA A 303 14.61 2.32 -14.00
CA ALA A 303 15.61 1.29 -13.71
C ALA A 303 15.52 0.82 -12.25
N GLU A 304 15.38 1.76 -11.30
CA GLU A 304 15.18 1.45 -9.88
C GLU A 304 13.89 0.65 -9.66
N PHE A 305 12.77 1.11 -10.21
CA PHE A 305 11.50 0.42 -10.09
C PHE A 305 11.52 -0.97 -10.71
N LYS A 306 12.24 -1.15 -11.84
CA LYS A 306 12.41 -2.46 -12.48
C LYS A 306 13.08 -3.45 -11.54
N THR A 307 14.14 -3.04 -10.84
CA THR A 307 14.83 -3.91 -9.87
C THR A 307 13.88 -4.37 -8.77
N ILE A 308 13.08 -3.45 -8.21
CA ILE A 308 12.07 -3.77 -7.18
C ILE A 308 10.99 -4.71 -7.74
N HIS A 309 10.53 -4.42 -8.96
CA HIS A 309 9.50 -5.21 -9.61
C HIS A 309 9.95 -6.65 -9.84
N ASP A 310 11.16 -6.84 -10.39
CA ASP A 310 11.67 -8.15 -10.74
C ASP A 310 11.99 -8.98 -9.48
N GLU A 311 12.56 -8.36 -8.42
CA GLU A 311 12.75 -9.00 -7.11
C GLU A 311 11.41 -9.53 -6.56
N TRP A 312 10.38 -8.69 -6.55
CA TRP A 312 9.11 -9.08 -5.95
C TRP A 312 8.29 -10.05 -6.80
N GLU A 313 8.41 -9.97 -8.12
CA GLU A 313 7.71 -10.88 -9.02
C GLU A 313 8.36 -12.26 -9.03
N LEU A 314 9.67 -12.32 -9.27
CA LEU A 314 10.41 -13.57 -9.50
C LEU A 314 10.82 -14.25 -8.19
N ASP A 315 11.33 -13.46 -7.22
CA ASP A 315 11.86 -14.05 -5.99
C ASP A 315 10.80 -14.34 -4.94
N VAL A 316 9.68 -13.61 -4.97
CA VAL A 316 8.62 -13.77 -3.96
C VAL A 316 7.34 -14.35 -4.56
N CYS A 317 6.74 -13.72 -5.57
CA CYS A 317 5.44 -14.16 -6.09
C CYS A 317 5.55 -15.49 -6.83
N GLU A 318 6.54 -15.67 -7.70
CA GLU A 318 6.74 -16.91 -8.45
C GLU A 318 7.01 -18.10 -7.54
N ARG A 319 7.76 -17.89 -6.43
CA ARG A 319 8.03 -18.94 -5.44
C ARG A 319 6.84 -19.26 -4.53
N ASN A 320 5.84 -18.37 -4.45
CA ASN A 320 4.67 -18.51 -3.60
C ASN A 320 3.35 -18.33 -4.37
N PRO A 321 3.11 -19.00 -5.50
CA PRO A 321 2.02 -18.70 -6.44
C PRO A 321 0.63 -18.96 -5.86
N TYR A 322 0.52 -19.77 -4.82
CA TYR A 322 -0.75 -20.15 -4.19
C TYR A 322 -0.99 -19.47 -2.83
N ASP A 323 -0.06 -18.67 -2.33
CA ASP A 323 -0.24 -17.92 -1.10
C ASP A 323 -0.97 -16.60 -1.39
N ALA A 324 -2.27 -16.57 -1.08
CA ALA A 324 -3.11 -15.40 -1.37
C ALA A 324 -2.67 -14.13 -0.62
N LEU A 325 -2.11 -14.27 0.59
CA LEU A 325 -1.57 -13.13 1.33
C LEU A 325 -0.31 -12.59 0.65
N ILE A 326 0.68 -13.45 0.42
CA ILE A 326 1.96 -13.05 -0.17
C ILE A 326 1.76 -12.53 -1.59
N GLY A 327 1.08 -13.28 -2.45
CA GLY A 327 0.78 -12.85 -3.82
C GLY A 327 0.02 -11.52 -3.86
N GLY A 328 -0.94 -11.34 -2.94
CA GLY A 328 -1.68 -10.08 -2.81
C GLY A 328 -0.80 -8.91 -2.36
N LEU A 329 0.00 -9.10 -1.31
CA LEU A 329 0.85 -8.07 -0.72
C LEU A 329 1.92 -7.59 -1.70
N TYR A 330 2.71 -8.48 -2.28
CA TYR A 330 3.83 -8.10 -3.16
C TYR A 330 3.35 -7.62 -4.53
N SER A 331 2.29 -8.23 -5.09
CA SER A 331 1.68 -7.72 -6.33
C SER A 331 1.15 -6.29 -6.16
N ARG A 332 0.44 -6.00 -5.05
CA ARG A 332 -0.04 -4.64 -4.74
C ARG A 332 1.04 -3.73 -4.21
N GLY A 333 2.07 -4.28 -3.59
CA GLY A 333 3.25 -3.55 -3.15
C GLY A 333 3.86 -2.73 -4.29
N LYS A 334 3.99 -3.31 -5.48
CA LYS A 334 4.47 -2.62 -6.70
C LYS A 334 3.59 -1.40 -7.04
N SER A 335 2.27 -1.55 -6.99
CA SER A 335 1.33 -0.44 -7.18
C SER A 335 1.48 0.63 -6.08
N HIS A 336 1.66 0.23 -4.82
CA HIS A 336 1.87 1.17 -3.71
C HIS A 336 3.17 1.97 -3.87
N VAL A 337 4.27 1.35 -4.32
CA VAL A 337 5.52 2.07 -4.61
C VAL A 337 5.28 3.18 -5.63
N LEU A 338 4.61 2.87 -6.74
CA LEU A 338 4.29 3.86 -7.77
C LEU A 338 3.41 4.99 -7.22
N ARG A 339 2.36 4.65 -6.47
CA ARG A 339 1.42 5.64 -5.90
C ARG A 339 2.08 6.57 -4.90
N LEU A 340 2.93 6.02 -4.00
CA LEU A 340 3.66 6.79 -2.99
C LEU A 340 4.77 7.65 -3.60
N SER A 341 5.40 7.21 -4.69
CA SER A 341 6.53 7.94 -5.28
C SER A 341 6.16 9.35 -5.73
N VAL A 342 4.89 9.58 -6.10
CA VAL A 342 4.42 10.90 -6.56
C VAL A 342 4.36 11.92 -5.40
N PRO A 343 3.61 11.69 -4.31
CA PRO A 343 3.61 12.61 -3.18
C PRO A 343 4.98 12.73 -2.51
N VAL A 344 5.80 11.67 -2.50
CA VAL A 344 7.19 11.76 -2.04
C VAL A 344 7.98 12.73 -2.91
N GLN A 345 7.90 12.63 -4.25
CA GLN A 345 8.61 13.55 -5.16
C GLN A 345 8.18 14.99 -4.94
N LEU A 346 6.88 15.25 -4.84
CA LEU A 346 6.36 16.59 -4.63
C LEU A 346 6.83 17.18 -3.31
N LEU A 347 6.78 16.39 -2.23
CA LEU A 347 7.25 16.82 -0.93
C LEU A 347 8.76 17.11 -0.94
N LEU A 348 9.58 16.28 -1.60
CA LEU A 348 11.02 16.51 -1.75
C LEU A 348 11.29 17.81 -2.53
N SER A 349 10.54 18.06 -3.60
CA SER A 349 10.69 19.27 -4.42
C SER A 349 10.30 20.53 -3.65
N ALA A 350 9.16 20.50 -2.93
CA ALA A 350 8.72 21.59 -2.07
C ALA A 350 9.77 21.88 -0.98
N PHE A 351 10.30 20.83 -0.37
CA PHE A 351 11.29 20.97 0.70
C PHE A 351 12.61 21.60 0.23
N SER A 352 13.01 21.36 -1.00
CA SER A 352 14.17 22.02 -1.60
C SER A 352 13.95 23.53 -1.74
N ASN A 353 12.72 23.96 -2.06
CA ASN A 353 12.36 25.38 -2.17
C ASN A 353 12.26 26.06 -0.79
N PHE A 354 11.70 25.37 0.22
CA PHE A 354 11.62 25.89 1.60
C PHE A 354 13.00 26.25 2.17
N THR A 355 14.05 25.54 1.76
CA THR A 355 15.42 25.78 2.25
C THR A 355 16.15 26.93 1.56
N GLN A 356 15.71 27.35 0.37
CA GLN A 356 16.33 28.49 -0.35
C GLN A 356 15.93 29.86 0.24
N ILE A 357 14.71 29.96 0.78
CA ILE A 357 14.20 31.20 1.37
C ILE A 357 15.00 31.62 2.63
N GLU A 358 15.47 30.64 3.43
CA GLU A 358 16.30 30.94 4.62
C GLU A 358 17.71 31.43 4.28
N SER A 359 18.27 31.05 3.13
CA SER A 359 19.62 31.52 2.72
C SER A 359 19.64 32.95 2.21
N ASP A 360 18.52 33.42 1.64
CA ASP A 360 18.42 34.81 1.15
C ASP A 360 18.14 35.82 2.26
N THR A 361 17.53 35.39 3.39
CA THR A 361 17.31 36.25 4.56
C THR A 361 18.52 36.41 5.47
N SER A 362 19.60 35.65 5.25
CA SER A 362 20.83 35.68 6.05
C SER A 362 21.97 36.53 5.45
N GLN A 363 21.74 37.36 4.45
CA GLN A 363 22.70 38.40 4.12
C GLN A 363 22.63 39.50 5.18
N PRO A 364 23.72 39.76 5.95
CA PRO A 364 23.74 40.82 6.92
C PRO A 364 23.60 42.16 6.17
N GLY A 365 22.55 42.90 6.54
CA GLY A 365 22.25 44.19 5.98
C GLY A 365 23.51 45.04 5.90
N SER A 366 23.84 45.50 4.70
CA SER A 366 24.78 46.60 4.52
C SER A 366 24.28 47.79 5.36
N GLN A 367 25.07 48.16 6.36
CA GLN A 367 24.87 49.38 7.13
C GLN A 367 24.75 50.54 6.15
N VAL A 368 23.52 51.06 6.03
CA VAL A 368 23.32 52.37 5.40
C VAL A 368 23.74 53.43 6.41
N ASP A 369 24.84 54.07 6.13
CA ASP A 369 25.35 55.24 6.88
C ASP A 369 24.34 56.39 6.71
N PRO A 370 23.82 57.03 7.76
CA PRO A 370 22.81 58.08 7.64
C PRO A 370 23.42 59.49 7.61
N HIS A 371 24.37 59.75 6.73
CA HIS A 371 24.84 61.12 6.48
C HIS A 371 25.42 61.34 5.06
N ALA A 372 24.53 61.71 4.11
CA ALA A 372 24.93 62.56 2.97
C ALA A 372 23.69 63.33 2.51
N VAL A 373 23.72 64.63 2.84
CA VAL A 373 22.77 65.66 2.45
C VAL A 373 23.17 66.20 1.12
N ALA A 374 22.19 66.42 0.23
CA ALA A 374 22.02 67.39 -0.85
C ALA A 374 23.09 67.48 -1.95
N ASP A 375 22.75 67.44 -3.20
CA ASP A 375 22.56 68.66 -3.97
C ASP A 375 21.97 68.41 -5.36
N GLU A 376 21.33 69.46 -5.86
CA GLU A 376 20.53 69.55 -7.09
C GLU A 376 21.41 69.46 -8.36
N SER A 377 20.84 68.99 -9.47
CA SER A 377 20.59 69.84 -10.65
C SER A 377 20.13 69.09 -11.89
N GLN A 378 19.10 69.64 -12.43
CA GLN A 378 18.57 69.64 -13.80
C GLN A 378 19.57 69.35 -14.91
N HIS A 379 19.16 68.57 -15.91
CA HIS A 379 19.15 69.05 -17.31
C HIS A 379 18.35 68.15 -18.23
N SER A 380 17.41 68.79 -18.90
CA SER A 380 16.71 68.46 -20.12
C SER A 380 17.67 68.26 -21.32
N HIS A 381 17.32 67.38 -22.24
CA HIS A 381 17.23 67.69 -23.67
C HIS A 381 16.66 66.59 -24.50
N GLU A 382 15.78 67.04 -25.33
CA GLU A 382 15.08 66.51 -26.49
C GLU A 382 16.03 66.15 -27.65
N HIS A 383 15.55 65.42 -28.57
CA HIS A 383 15.49 65.44 -30.06
C HIS A 383 15.62 64.08 -30.65
N GLU A 384 14.59 63.62 -31.33
CA GLU A 384 14.21 63.81 -32.76
C GLU A 384 14.96 62.87 -33.73
N ASP A 385 14.20 62.10 -34.34
CA ASP A 385 13.84 61.94 -35.78
C ASP A 385 14.67 61.08 -36.73
N THR A 386 13.86 60.31 -37.48
CA THR A 386 13.97 59.90 -38.90
C THR A 386 15.05 58.87 -39.28
N ASP A 387 14.74 57.85 -39.99
CA ASP A 387 14.39 57.78 -41.40
C ASP A 387 13.98 56.35 -41.85
N GLU A 388 13.10 56.35 -42.81
CA GLU A 388 12.59 55.26 -43.64
C GLU A 388 13.67 54.61 -44.48
N HIS A 389 13.56 53.31 -44.75
CA HIS A 389 13.92 52.79 -46.08
C HIS A 389 13.12 51.53 -46.42
N ASP A 390 12.38 51.66 -47.53
CA ASP A 390 11.77 50.67 -48.34
C ASP A 390 12.79 49.66 -48.92
N GLY A 391 12.32 48.43 -49.15
CA GLY A 391 13.06 47.48 -49.98
C GLY A 391 12.27 46.19 -50.14
N ASP A 392 11.67 46.05 -51.30
CA ASP A 392 10.83 44.99 -51.83
C ASP A 392 11.50 43.62 -51.90
N ASP A 393 10.58 42.62 -51.94
CA ASP A 393 10.56 41.41 -52.79
C ASP A 393 11.43 40.22 -52.39
N ASP A 394 10.85 39.13 -51.96
CA ASP A 394 10.67 37.94 -52.82
C ASP A 394 9.95 36.79 -52.07
N THR A 395 9.06 36.16 -52.78
CA THR A 395 8.25 35.04 -52.46
C THR A 395 9.04 33.76 -52.21
N THR A 396 8.74 33.03 -51.10
CA THR A 396 8.70 31.57 -51.12
C THR A 396 7.69 31.07 -50.12
N ASP A 397 6.74 30.32 -50.61
CA ASP A 397 5.77 29.52 -49.89
C ASP A 397 6.48 28.52 -48.97
N ASP A 398 6.31 28.67 -47.66
CA ASP A 398 6.55 27.59 -46.71
C ASP A 398 5.34 27.49 -45.78
N GLU A 399 4.66 26.36 -45.89
CA GLU A 399 3.49 25.97 -45.09
C GLU A 399 3.85 26.01 -43.59
N ASN A 400 3.48 27.09 -42.93
CA ASN A 400 3.52 27.17 -41.45
C ASN A 400 2.36 26.34 -40.91
N GLU A 401 2.66 25.09 -40.53
CA GLU A 401 1.90 24.40 -39.50
C GLU A 401 1.97 25.25 -38.22
N GLU A 402 0.93 26.04 -37.94
CA GLU A 402 0.67 26.63 -36.63
C GLU A 402 0.42 25.50 -35.62
N GLY A 403 1.51 24.90 -35.17
CA GLY A 403 1.55 24.09 -33.98
C GLY A 403 1.20 24.96 -32.77
N SER A 404 -0.04 24.85 -32.29
CA SER A 404 -0.46 25.40 -31.03
C SER A 404 0.57 25.03 -29.95
N GLN A 405 1.40 25.98 -29.57
CA GLN A 405 2.23 25.89 -28.37
C GLN A 405 1.29 25.84 -27.16
N LEU A 406 0.75 24.61 -26.87
CA LEU A 406 0.37 24.30 -25.51
C LEU A 406 1.62 24.53 -24.67
N SER A 407 1.57 25.51 -23.78
CA SER A 407 2.58 25.72 -22.75
C SER A 407 2.73 24.41 -21.98
N SER A 408 3.71 23.59 -22.35
CA SER A 408 4.06 22.38 -21.63
C SER A 408 4.64 22.81 -20.30
N GLN A 409 3.82 22.78 -19.25
CA GLN A 409 4.36 22.72 -17.89
C GLN A 409 5.39 21.58 -17.86
N PRO A 410 6.57 21.80 -17.29
CA PRO A 410 7.59 20.77 -17.22
C PRO A 410 6.96 19.53 -16.59
N SER A 411 6.89 18.43 -17.34
CA SER A 411 6.35 17.17 -16.81
C SER A 411 7.16 16.80 -15.59
N LEU A 412 6.58 16.91 -14.40
CA LEU A 412 7.28 16.60 -13.16
C LEU A 412 7.63 15.10 -13.17
N GLN A 413 8.91 14.84 -13.41
CA GLN A 413 9.42 13.47 -13.45
C GLN A 413 9.73 12.99 -12.05
N ILE A 414 9.33 11.76 -11.76
CA ILE A 414 9.64 11.09 -10.51
C ILE A 414 11.09 10.62 -10.54
N SER A 415 11.85 10.99 -9.52
CA SER A 415 13.26 10.64 -9.38
C SER A 415 13.44 9.22 -8.80
N PRO A 416 14.61 8.59 -8.99
CA PRO A 416 14.93 7.30 -8.36
C PRO A 416 14.91 7.39 -6.83
N ARG A 417 15.27 8.54 -6.25
CA ARG A 417 15.19 8.77 -4.81
C ARG A 417 13.75 8.66 -4.28
N ALA A 418 12.78 9.21 -5.01
CA ALA A 418 11.38 9.11 -4.62
C ALA A 418 10.88 7.66 -4.69
N ILE A 419 11.32 6.88 -5.69
CA ILE A 419 11.05 5.43 -5.77
C ILE A 419 11.67 4.70 -4.58
N ALA A 420 12.93 4.97 -4.24
CA ALA A 420 13.62 4.31 -3.13
C ALA A 420 12.96 4.58 -1.78
N ILE A 421 12.52 5.83 -1.52
CA ILE A 421 11.79 6.19 -0.30
C ILE A 421 10.42 5.48 -0.26
N ALA A 422 9.67 5.53 -1.36
CA ALA A 422 8.38 4.84 -1.49
C ALA A 422 8.53 3.32 -1.29
N HIS A 423 9.55 2.72 -1.89
CA HIS A 423 9.90 1.31 -1.71
C HIS A 423 10.20 0.99 -0.24
N SER A 424 11.01 1.82 0.44
CA SER A 424 11.33 1.62 1.85
C SER A 424 10.07 1.62 2.74
N LEU A 425 9.13 2.55 2.52
CA LEU A 425 7.85 2.57 3.24
C LEU A 425 7.00 1.32 2.97
N VAL A 426 6.87 0.93 1.71
CA VAL A 426 6.08 -0.26 1.35
C VAL A 426 6.75 -1.51 1.91
N LYS A 427 8.06 -1.66 1.77
CA LYS A 427 8.83 -2.79 2.32
C LYS A 427 8.67 -2.90 3.83
N THR A 428 8.67 -1.76 4.56
CA THR A 428 8.37 -1.72 6.00
C THR A 428 7.00 -2.34 6.29
N SER A 429 5.94 -1.87 5.61
CA SER A 429 4.58 -2.40 5.78
C SER A 429 4.50 -3.91 5.48
N LEU A 430 5.06 -4.35 4.35
CA LEU A 430 5.07 -5.76 3.96
C LEU A 430 5.82 -6.62 4.97
N SER A 431 6.99 -6.17 5.43
CA SER A 431 7.80 -6.88 6.43
C SER A 431 7.06 -7.03 7.75
N GLN A 432 6.39 -5.98 8.20
CA GLN A 432 5.57 -6.03 9.42
C GLN A 432 4.41 -7.03 9.29
N ILE A 433 3.68 -7.02 8.17
CA ILE A 433 2.59 -7.98 7.93
C ILE A 433 3.12 -9.42 7.83
N CYS A 434 4.22 -9.64 7.14
CA CYS A 434 4.86 -10.97 7.06
C CYS A 434 5.25 -11.48 8.45
N THR A 435 5.83 -10.62 9.30
CA THR A 435 6.18 -10.96 10.68
C THR A 435 4.96 -11.34 11.51
N LEU A 436 3.87 -10.57 11.40
CA LEU A 436 2.62 -10.85 12.11
C LEU A 436 1.93 -12.15 11.67
N ASN A 437 2.23 -12.64 10.48
CA ASN A 437 1.70 -13.88 9.92
C ASN A 437 2.71 -15.04 9.94
N ASP A 438 3.78 -14.94 10.74
CA ASP A 438 4.85 -15.94 10.86
C ASP A 438 5.54 -16.30 9.52
N LYS A 439 5.63 -15.31 8.60
CA LYS A 439 6.22 -15.49 7.26
C LYS A 439 7.57 -14.78 7.11
N THR A 440 8.31 -14.66 8.21
CA THR A 440 9.62 -13.97 8.25
C THR A 440 10.69 -14.61 7.37
N HIS A 441 10.57 -15.89 7.08
CA HIS A 441 11.48 -16.59 6.16
C HIS A 441 11.51 -15.99 4.74
N LEU A 442 10.45 -15.27 4.34
CA LEU A 442 10.37 -14.58 3.06
C LEU A 442 11.11 -13.23 3.04
N LEU A 443 11.50 -12.73 4.21
CA LEU A 443 12.21 -11.46 4.36
C LEU A 443 13.74 -11.62 4.33
N GLN A 444 14.21 -12.85 4.44
CA GLN A 444 15.63 -13.16 4.34
C GLN A 444 16.00 -13.25 2.86
N GLN A 445 16.88 -12.36 2.40
CA GLN A 445 17.48 -12.51 1.07
C GLN A 445 18.15 -13.89 0.98
N PRO A 446 18.03 -14.61 -0.15
CA PRO A 446 18.85 -15.77 -0.36
C PRO A 446 20.31 -15.30 -0.24
N GLN A 447 20.98 -15.70 0.84
CA GLN A 447 22.43 -15.57 0.89
C GLN A 447 22.93 -16.31 -0.35
N GLN A 448 23.69 -15.63 -1.22
CA GLN A 448 24.45 -16.29 -2.25
C GLN A 448 25.26 -17.35 -1.51
N GLU A 449 24.85 -18.61 -1.65
CA GLU A 449 25.61 -19.73 -1.16
C GLU A 449 26.90 -19.74 -1.97
N ASP A 450 27.96 -19.15 -1.42
CA ASP A 450 29.33 -19.56 -1.77
C ASP A 450 29.39 -21.06 -1.47
N SER A 451 29.43 -21.83 -2.55
CA SER A 451 29.50 -23.26 -2.55
C SER A 451 30.80 -23.72 -1.86
N ASN A 452 30.74 -23.88 -0.56
CA ASN A 452 31.59 -24.76 0.26
C ASN A 452 31.32 -24.45 1.73
N ASP A 453 30.32 -25.06 2.27
CA ASP A 453 30.11 -25.51 3.65
C ASP A 453 28.60 -25.53 3.91
N LEU A 454 28.00 -26.70 3.75
CA LEU A 454 26.66 -27.01 4.23
C LEU A 454 26.68 -27.03 5.76
N PRO A 455 26.00 -26.09 6.48
CA PRO A 455 25.61 -26.35 7.85
C PRO A 455 24.41 -27.32 7.81
N GLU A 456 24.65 -28.54 8.20
CA GLU A 456 23.58 -29.45 8.63
C GLU A 456 22.75 -28.77 9.73
N ASN A 457 21.43 -28.66 9.53
CA ASN A 457 20.41 -28.21 10.44
C ASN A 457 19.83 -26.79 10.25
N ILE A 458 19.07 -26.56 9.19
CA ILE A 458 17.80 -25.82 9.25
C ILE A 458 16.85 -26.46 8.24
N LEU A 459 16.26 -27.57 8.61
CA LEU A 459 15.13 -28.15 7.92
C LEU A 459 13.86 -27.44 8.38
N ASN A 460 13.22 -26.73 7.47
CA ASN A 460 11.88 -26.14 7.63
C ASN A 460 10.90 -27.19 8.13
N SER A 461 10.57 -27.15 9.40
CA SER A 461 9.48 -27.97 9.93
C SER A 461 8.17 -27.44 9.36
N PRO A 462 7.35 -28.26 8.69
CA PRO A 462 6.04 -27.87 8.22
C PRO A 462 5.15 -27.39 9.39
N PRO A 463 4.12 -26.58 9.13
CA PRO A 463 3.24 -26.07 10.18
C PRO A 463 2.74 -27.16 11.11
N ASP A 464 2.69 -26.90 12.41
CA ASP A 464 2.21 -27.84 13.44
C ASP A 464 0.88 -28.48 13.03
N GLY A 465 0.90 -29.80 12.81
CA GLY A 465 -0.23 -30.60 12.35
C GLY A 465 -0.14 -31.12 10.91
N MET A 466 0.62 -30.48 10.00
CA MET A 466 0.74 -30.94 8.60
C MET A 466 1.55 -32.25 8.51
N ASN A 467 2.60 -32.41 9.31
CA ASN A 467 3.37 -33.66 9.40
C ASN A 467 2.50 -34.87 9.76
N LYS A 468 1.47 -34.69 10.59
CA LYS A 468 0.50 -35.75 10.91
C LYS A 468 -0.32 -36.14 9.71
N VAL A 469 -0.65 -35.20 8.84
CA VAL A 469 -1.41 -35.45 7.60
C VAL A 469 -0.54 -36.17 6.58
N PHE A 470 0.71 -35.74 6.39
CA PHE A 470 1.70 -36.41 5.53
C PHE A 470 1.92 -37.86 5.98
N CYS A 471 2.22 -38.05 7.26
CA CYS A 471 2.40 -39.39 7.82
C CYS A 471 1.13 -40.25 7.68
N ALA A 472 -0.07 -39.69 7.83
CA ALA A 472 -1.30 -40.43 7.68
C ALA A 472 -1.54 -40.89 6.22
N ILE A 473 -1.25 -40.05 5.24
CA ILE A 473 -1.36 -40.38 3.82
C ILE A 473 -0.31 -41.45 3.44
N LEU A 474 0.96 -41.22 3.78
CA LEU A 474 2.05 -42.11 3.36
C LEU A 474 2.11 -43.42 4.12
N SER A 475 1.63 -43.49 5.39
CA SER A 475 1.53 -44.73 6.16
C SER A 475 0.25 -45.52 5.89
N SER A 476 -0.65 -45.02 5.07
CA SER A 476 -1.82 -45.82 4.62
C SER A 476 -1.36 -46.97 3.75
N PRO A 477 -2.00 -48.19 3.88
CA PRO A 477 -1.62 -49.33 3.07
C PRO A 477 -1.78 -49.09 1.56
N GLY A 478 -0.86 -49.68 0.77
CA GLY A 478 -0.91 -49.69 -0.68
C GLY A 478 -0.38 -48.45 -1.38
N GLU A 479 -0.31 -48.54 -2.69
CA GLU A 479 0.18 -47.53 -3.59
C GLU A 479 -0.78 -46.35 -3.77
N ILE A 480 -2.10 -46.64 -3.76
CA ILE A 480 -3.15 -45.65 -4.00
C ILE A 480 -3.94 -45.43 -2.72
N VAL A 481 -3.99 -44.17 -2.27
CA VAL A 481 -4.67 -43.76 -1.04
C VAL A 481 -5.88 -42.89 -1.36
N SER A 482 -7.08 -43.36 -0.98
CA SER A 482 -8.32 -42.62 -1.14
C SER A 482 -8.51 -41.60 -0.03
N PHE A 483 -8.70 -40.31 -0.38
CA PHE A 483 -8.96 -39.26 0.60
C PHE A 483 -10.29 -39.45 1.34
N SER A 484 -11.28 -40.05 0.69
CA SER A 484 -12.58 -40.37 1.32
C SER A 484 -12.40 -41.37 2.46
N ILE A 485 -11.59 -42.40 2.27
CA ILE A 485 -11.33 -43.42 3.30
C ILE A 485 -10.59 -42.82 4.49
N LEU A 486 -9.61 -41.96 4.27
CA LEU A 486 -8.87 -41.26 5.34
C LEU A 486 -9.78 -40.35 6.16
N LEU A 487 -10.70 -39.64 5.52
CA LEU A 487 -11.70 -38.80 6.21
C LEU A 487 -12.65 -39.64 7.08
N HIS A 488 -13.07 -40.84 6.63
CA HIS A 488 -13.95 -41.71 7.37
C HIS A 488 -13.27 -42.47 8.52
N LYS A 489 -11.97 -42.79 8.42
CA LYS A 489 -11.17 -43.43 9.48
C LYS A 489 -10.95 -42.57 10.72
N GLY A 490 -11.49 -41.38 10.78
CA GLY A 490 -11.56 -40.57 12.00
C GLY A 490 -10.25 -39.89 12.42
N LEU A 491 -9.22 -39.90 11.58
CA LEU A 491 -7.94 -39.22 11.81
C LEU A 491 -8.10 -37.72 12.10
N PHE A 492 -9.19 -37.12 11.67
CA PHE A 492 -9.53 -35.71 11.87
C PHE A 492 -10.63 -35.47 12.93
N ARG A 493 -11.19 -36.50 13.56
CA ARG A 493 -12.30 -36.37 14.53
C ARG A 493 -11.93 -35.67 15.83
N ARG A 494 -10.65 -35.56 16.17
CA ARG A 494 -10.18 -34.87 17.39
C ARG A 494 -9.91 -33.37 17.20
N HIS A 495 -9.89 -32.89 15.98
CA HIS A 495 -9.87 -31.48 15.68
C HIS A 495 -11.26 -31.13 15.16
N THR A 496 -11.89 -30.11 15.71
CA THR A 496 -13.21 -29.56 15.34
C THR A 496 -13.22 -29.00 13.91
N VAL A 497 -12.68 -29.74 12.95
CA VAL A 497 -12.51 -29.34 11.56
C VAL A 497 -13.62 -30.02 10.77
N ASN A 498 -14.56 -29.22 10.29
CA ASN A 498 -15.57 -29.55 9.33
C ASN A 498 -14.99 -30.42 8.19
N THR A 499 -15.72 -31.46 7.71
CA THR A 499 -15.31 -32.39 6.65
C THR A 499 -14.77 -31.71 5.40
N TYR A 500 -15.27 -30.51 5.09
CA TYR A 500 -14.80 -29.66 3.99
C TYR A 500 -13.38 -29.12 4.22
N THR A 501 -13.05 -28.74 5.45
CA THR A 501 -11.71 -28.24 5.82
C THR A 501 -10.69 -29.40 5.84
N GLY A 502 -11.09 -30.59 6.30
CA GLY A 502 -10.24 -31.78 6.26
C GLY A 502 -9.88 -32.21 4.85
N LYS A 503 -10.81 -32.12 3.90
CA LYS A 503 -10.56 -32.43 2.48
C LYS A 503 -9.58 -31.44 1.85
N LYS A 504 -9.73 -30.14 2.10
CA LYS A 504 -8.78 -29.11 1.63
C LYS A 504 -7.39 -29.31 2.19
N LEU A 505 -7.30 -29.65 3.47
CA LEU A 505 -6.01 -29.90 4.14
C LEU A 505 -5.29 -31.10 3.53
N MET A 506 -6.02 -32.18 3.20
CA MET A 506 -5.44 -33.35 2.55
C MET A 506 -4.98 -33.09 1.12
N VAL A 507 -5.77 -32.31 0.34
CA VAL A 507 -5.35 -31.91 -1.02
C VAL A 507 -4.07 -31.07 -0.95
N ARG A 508 -4.01 -30.09 -0.06
CA ARG A 508 -2.82 -29.29 0.14
C ARG A 508 -1.60 -30.11 0.56
N ALA A 509 -1.78 -31.03 1.51
CA ALA A 509 -0.70 -31.92 1.94
C ALA A 509 -0.21 -32.80 0.80
N ALA A 510 -1.12 -33.30 -0.03
CA ALA A 510 -0.77 -34.13 -1.18
C ALA A 510 -0.06 -33.34 -2.29
N ASP A 511 -0.44 -32.09 -2.51
CA ASP A 511 0.26 -31.18 -3.44
C ASP A 511 1.70 -30.92 -2.95
N GLU A 512 1.89 -30.65 -1.66
CA GLU A 512 3.23 -30.48 -1.07
C GLU A 512 4.08 -31.76 -1.17
N MET A 513 3.49 -32.94 -0.96
CA MET A 513 4.19 -34.21 -1.15
C MET A 513 4.52 -34.47 -2.62
N SER A 514 3.73 -33.98 -3.55
CA SER A 514 4.01 -34.09 -4.99
C SER A 514 5.23 -33.24 -5.37
N LEU A 515 5.40 -32.05 -4.78
CA LEU A 515 6.58 -31.22 -4.95
C LEU A 515 7.86 -31.88 -4.40
N LEU A 516 7.71 -32.71 -3.35
CA LEU A 516 8.82 -33.51 -2.79
C LEU A 516 9.05 -34.83 -3.55
N HIS A 517 8.41 -35.05 -4.68
CA HIS A 517 8.48 -36.27 -5.48
C HIS A 517 8.14 -37.56 -4.69
N LEU A 518 7.20 -37.45 -3.74
CA LEU A 518 6.73 -38.58 -2.93
C LEU A 518 5.48 -39.25 -3.48
N GLY A 519 4.89 -38.68 -4.54
CA GLY A 519 3.71 -39.18 -5.22
C GLY A 519 3.00 -38.08 -6.02
N GLN A 520 1.78 -38.34 -6.46
CA GLN A 520 0.97 -37.40 -7.22
C GLN A 520 -0.53 -37.49 -6.87
N VAL A 521 -1.22 -36.34 -6.98
CA VAL A 521 -2.69 -36.30 -6.84
C VAL A 521 -3.35 -36.70 -8.14
N VAL A 522 -4.27 -37.66 -8.07
CA VAL A 522 -5.10 -38.07 -9.20
C VAL A 522 -6.55 -37.78 -8.87
N THR A 523 -7.26 -37.14 -9.79
CA THR A 523 -8.66 -36.76 -9.63
C THR A 523 -9.53 -37.48 -10.65
N PHE A 524 -10.57 -38.18 -10.18
CA PHE A 524 -11.58 -38.77 -11.03
C PHE A 524 -12.91 -38.03 -10.88
N THR A 525 -13.59 -37.79 -12.00
CA THR A 525 -14.94 -37.25 -12.01
C THR A 525 -15.92 -38.40 -12.17
N ILE A 526 -16.87 -38.54 -11.24
CA ILE A 526 -17.87 -39.59 -11.30
C ILE A 526 -18.88 -39.26 -12.40
N PRO A 527 -19.06 -40.13 -13.41
CA PRO A 527 -20.07 -39.91 -14.43
C PRO A 527 -21.48 -39.81 -13.79
N GLY A 528 -22.21 -38.76 -14.16
CA GLY A 528 -23.61 -38.56 -13.76
C GLY A 528 -23.88 -37.53 -12.67
N ASN A 529 -22.90 -37.17 -11.84
CA ASN A 529 -23.11 -36.14 -10.80
C ASN A 529 -22.02 -35.07 -10.71
N ASN A 530 -21.03 -35.09 -11.62
CA ASN A 530 -19.87 -34.18 -11.65
C ASN A 530 -19.04 -34.10 -10.34
N SER A 531 -19.21 -35.06 -9.43
CA SER A 531 -18.45 -35.12 -8.19
C SER A 531 -17.02 -35.58 -8.44
N LYS A 532 -16.04 -34.83 -7.89
CA LYS A 532 -14.62 -35.17 -7.98
C LYS A 532 -14.19 -36.02 -6.77
N VAL A 533 -13.55 -37.16 -7.05
CA VAL A 533 -12.91 -38.01 -6.07
C VAL A 533 -11.40 -37.86 -6.20
N TYR A 534 -10.73 -37.69 -5.07
CA TYR A 534 -9.29 -37.44 -5.02
C TYR A 534 -8.58 -38.68 -4.44
N PHE A 535 -7.48 -39.04 -5.08
CA PHE A 535 -6.57 -40.08 -4.66
C PHE A 535 -5.14 -39.53 -4.64
N PHE A 536 -4.31 -40.07 -3.76
CA PHE A 536 -2.87 -39.85 -3.78
C PHE A 536 -2.19 -41.15 -4.21
N CYS A 537 -1.52 -41.11 -5.36
CA CYS A 537 -0.70 -42.20 -5.85
C CYS A 537 0.71 -42.01 -5.31
N LYS A 538 1.17 -42.86 -4.42
CA LYS A 538 2.49 -42.83 -3.82
C LYS A 538 3.56 -43.13 -4.88
N GLN A 539 4.73 -42.48 -4.79
CA GLN A 539 5.87 -42.75 -5.64
C GLN A 539 6.48 -44.10 -5.29
N HIS A 540 6.78 -44.92 -6.30
CA HIS A 540 7.52 -46.17 -6.09
C HIS A 540 8.91 -45.86 -5.54
N PRO A 541 9.39 -46.57 -4.46
CA PRO A 541 10.75 -46.33 -3.94
C PRO A 541 11.78 -46.53 -5.02
N PRO A 542 12.69 -45.55 -5.23
CA PRO A 542 13.71 -45.67 -6.27
C PRO A 542 14.64 -46.87 -6.04
N SER A 543 15.09 -47.51 -7.12
CA SER A 543 16.07 -48.58 -7.08
C SER A 543 17.50 -48.06 -7.09
N ASP A 544 17.74 -46.90 -7.70
CA ASP A 544 19.07 -46.26 -7.74
C ASP A 544 19.47 -45.71 -6.36
N THR A 545 20.74 -45.86 -6.01
CA THR A 545 21.28 -45.52 -4.69
C THR A 545 21.24 -44.01 -4.41
N ALA A 546 21.52 -43.18 -5.40
CA ALA A 546 21.52 -41.72 -5.24
C ALA A 546 20.10 -41.18 -5.14
N GLU A 547 19.18 -41.64 -6.00
CA GLU A 547 17.79 -41.30 -5.95
C GLU A 547 17.13 -41.79 -4.67
N LYS A 548 17.50 -42.98 -4.19
CA LYS A 548 17.01 -43.56 -2.92
C LYS A 548 17.43 -42.72 -1.72
N LEU A 549 18.66 -42.18 -1.73
CA LEU A 549 19.12 -41.28 -0.67
C LEU A 549 18.33 -39.98 -0.65
N THR A 550 18.11 -39.37 -1.83
CA THR A 550 17.28 -38.15 -1.98
C THR A 550 15.84 -38.39 -1.54
N PHE A 551 15.25 -39.51 -1.95
CA PHE A 551 13.91 -39.90 -1.55
C PHE A 551 13.79 -40.12 -0.04
N ALA A 552 14.79 -40.78 0.58
CA ALA A 552 14.84 -40.96 2.03
C ALA A 552 14.95 -39.61 2.78
N LYS A 553 15.73 -38.68 2.25
CA LYS A 553 15.87 -37.32 2.79
C LYS A 553 14.51 -36.57 2.72
N ASN A 554 13.81 -36.66 1.61
CA ASN A 554 12.48 -36.04 1.44
C ASN A 554 11.45 -36.64 2.41
N LEU A 555 11.47 -37.96 2.64
CA LEU A 555 10.63 -38.60 3.67
C LEU A 555 10.99 -38.15 5.09
N ALA A 556 12.28 -38.04 5.40
CA ALA A 556 12.74 -37.57 6.71
C ALA A 556 12.26 -36.14 7.00
N ASN A 557 12.23 -35.27 5.99
CA ASN A 557 11.73 -33.89 6.08
C ASN A 557 10.29 -33.79 6.57
N ILE A 558 9.46 -34.80 6.29
CA ILE A 558 8.07 -34.86 6.72
C ILE A 558 7.85 -35.79 7.91
N GLY A 559 8.92 -36.27 8.55
CA GLY A 559 8.86 -37.09 9.75
C GLY A 559 8.62 -38.57 9.51
N MET A 560 8.91 -39.09 8.30
CA MET A 560 8.73 -40.50 7.95
C MET A 560 10.07 -41.17 7.62
N SER A 561 10.29 -42.39 8.10
CA SER A 561 11.45 -43.19 7.72
C SER A 561 11.20 -44.00 6.45
N LEU A 562 12.23 -44.19 5.64
CA LEU A 562 12.15 -45.01 4.41
C LEU A 562 11.65 -46.44 4.66
N PRO A 563 12.13 -47.19 5.69
CA PRO A 563 11.59 -48.52 5.98
C PRO A 563 10.09 -48.53 6.25
N LYS A 564 9.62 -47.55 7.03
CA LYS A 564 8.17 -47.45 7.35
C LYS A 564 7.35 -47.09 6.10
N TYR A 565 7.88 -46.31 5.19
CA TYR A 565 7.26 -46.00 3.91
C TYR A 565 7.14 -47.26 3.04
N ILE A 566 8.22 -48.05 2.90
CA ILE A 566 8.26 -49.29 2.10
C ILE A 566 7.26 -50.29 2.66
N GLU A 567 7.26 -50.48 3.98
CA GLU A 567 6.29 -51.36 4.65
C GLU A 567 4.84 -50.97 4.31
N ALA A 568 4.50 -49.68 4.41
CA ALA A 568 3.17 -49.19 4.07
C ALA A 568 2.86 -49.26 2.57
N PHE A 569 3.84 -49.10 1.71
CA PHE A 569 3.72 -49.16 0.25
C PHE A 569 3.45 -50.59 -0.21
N GLU A 570 4.18 -51.59 0.34
CA GLU A 570 4.08 -53.02 0.00
C GLU A 570 2.90 -53.72 0.66
N THR A 571 2.31 -53.16 1.72
CA THR A 571 1.14 -53.73 2.39
C THR A 571 -0.07 -53.68 1.44
N GLN A 572 -0.58 -54.82 1.05
CA GLN A 572 -1.81 -54.89 0.27
C GLN A 572 -3.02 -54.55 1.15
N ASP A 573 -3.88 -53.66 0.67
CA ASP A 573 -5.15 -53.35 1.34
C ASP A 573 -6.09 -54.55 1.19
N VAL A 574 -6.20 -55.35 2.22
CA VAL A 574 -7.03 -56.57 2.24
C VAL A 574 -8.53 -56.27 2.31
N GLU A 575 -8.90 -54.96 2.47
CA GLU A 575 -10.29 -54.47 2.55
C GLU A 575 -10.71 -53.74 1.24
N ARG A 576 -10.55 -54.35 0.08
CA ARG A 576 -11.15 -53.90 -1.17
C ARG A 576 -12.46 -54.58 -1.45
#